data_284da758ddac650a04bf18c9ac402cf8
#
_entry.id   284da758ddac650a04bf18c9ac402cf8
#
_cell.length_a   1.000
_cell.length_b   1.000
_cell.length_c   1.000
_cell.angle_alpha   90.00
_cell.angle_beta   90.00
_cell.angle_gamma   90.00
#
_symmetry.space_group_name_H-M   'P 1'
#
loop_
_entity.id
_entity.type
_entity.pdbx_description
1 polymer ?
#
loop_
_entity_poly.entity_id
_entity_poly.type
_entity_poly.pdbx_seq_one_letter_code
_entity_poly.pdbx_strand_id
1 'polypeptide(L)'
;MIVRRAWIGALALGVLVAGLHERAAAFPVDGDQTTLPPKTELNEDALDKPREVFHSELAGGKSYMINLGDLAFNSPGVLGGVARQAGVSCGTCHVNGAGNAKLFMPKMSTRPGNFDTTGPLFNPKADNQVLDPVRIPSLRGARYLAPYGFDGRMPSLRDFVHNVIVNEFAGPEPSPGTLDAIVAYIQDIDFLPNPSLGPGGRLVGKINESERRGEALFMKPFPHDPSLSCAGCHTPSGVFSDHLQHDIGSGGLFKTPTLRNADFNAPYFHDGRFDSYDQVVAHFDRVFDLGLSTQDQRDLVAYLTAVGDGTQPYEHDGASATLKEINGFTAVLGAAIPAGDKDIVALAVDTIGNELRELTEQYPDHKNTSVTGGEQQRVMARSALKDLVLTLRRIDMAVADGRTADAAADYKNYRYLMAAAVPALLAGAQPWSLFNPAVHDSHYAALRQVMQSRHMSH
;
A
#
# COMPACT_ATOMS: atom_id res chain seq x y z
N MET A 1 73.10 -19.26 -49.04
CA MET A 1 71.86 -18.46 -49.19
C MET A 1 70.97 -18.83 -48.01
N ILE A 2 70.92 -17.94 -47.00
CA ILE A 2 70.26 -18.12 -45.69
C ILE A 2 68.93 -17.36 -45.75
N VAL A 3 67.82 -18.11 -45.64
CA VAL A 3 66.46 -17.53 -45.51
C VAL A 3 66.09 -17.51 -44.04
N ARG A 4 66.00 -16.33 -43.45
CA ARG A 4 65.49 -16.10 -42.10
C ARG A 4 63.96 -16.15 -42.11
N ARG A 5 63.37 -17.01 -41.31
CA ARG A 5 61.94 -17.02 -40.98
C ARG A 5 61.69 -16.02 -39.84
N ALA A 6 60.85 -14.99 -40.12
CA ALA A 6 60.33 -14.10 -39.12
C ALA A 6 59.10 -14.73 -38.44
N TRP A 7 59.14 -14.76 -37.14
CA TRP A 7 57.96 -15.12 -36.30
C TRP A 7 57.16 -13.86 -36.03
N ILE A 8 55.89 -13.84 -36.48
CA ILE A 8 54.94 -12.82 -36.12
C ILE A 8 54.20 -13.34 -34.92
N GLY A 9 54.48 -12.76 -33.74
CA GLY A 9 53.74 -13.02 -32.52
C GLY A 9 52.40 -12.25 -32.58
N ALA A 10 51.29 -12.99 -32.62
CA ALA A 10 49.94 -12.44 -32.43
C ALA A 10 49.71 -12.17 -30.95
N LEU A 11 49.72 -10.91 -30.52
CA LEU A 11 49.19 -10.46 -29.24
C LEU A 11 47.70 -10.55 -29.31
N ALA A 12 47.12 -11.56 -28.63
CA ALA A 12 45.67 -11.58 -28.36
C ALA A 12 45.38 -10.53 -27.27
N LEU A 13 44.82 -9.40 -27.65
CA LEU A 13 44.25 -8.43 -26.74
C LEU A 13 42.94 -9.04 -26.25
N GLY A 14 42.96 -9.66 -25.05
CA GLY A 14 41.77 -10.03 -24.30
C GLY A 14 41.07 -8.78 -23.81
N VAL A 15 40.02 -8.35 -24.52
CA VAL A 15 39.09 -7.33 -24.01
C VAL A 15 38.33 -7.99 -22.90
N LEU A 16 38.74 -7.73 -21.64
CA LEU A 16 37.89 -7.93 -20.47
C LEU A 16 36.73 -6.96 -20.58
N VAL A 17 35.62 -7.41 -21.11
CA VAL A 17 34.34 -6.73 -20.90
C VAL A 17 33.98 -6.99 -19.44
N ALA A 18 34.49 -6.12 -18.55
CA ALA A 18 33.93 -5.97 -17.22
C ALA A 18 32.49 -5.49 -17.43
N GLY A 19 31.55 -6.39 -17.30
CA GLY A 19 30.13 -6.04 -17.17
C GLY A 19 30.01 -5.12 -15.97
N LEU A 20 29.98 -3.82 -16.23
CA LEU A 20 29.44 -2.84 -15.33
C LEU A 20 27.94 -3.18 -15.22
N HIS A 21 27.59 -4.08 -14.32
CA HIS A 21 26.28 -4.05 -13.73
C HIS A 21 26.22 -2.67 -13.06
N GLU A 22 25.52 -1.73 -13.71
CA GLU A 22 25.07 -0.53 -13.04
C GLU A 22 24.26 -1.02 -11.84
N ARG A 23 24.89 -1.05 -10.68
CA ARG A 23 24.18 -1.15 -9.42
C ARG A 23 23.33 0.09 -9.38
N ALA A 24 22.04 -0.07 -9.61
CA ALA A 24 21.08 0.96 -9.28
C ALA A 24 21.46 1.48 -7.90
N ALA A 25 21.68 2.79 -7.79
CA ALA A 25 22.03 3.40 -6.52
C ALA A 25 21.07 2.88 -5.46
N ALA A 26 21.60 2.31 -4.36
CA ALA A 26 20.82 1.66 -3.32
C ALA A 26 19.89 2.63 -2.56
N PHE A 27 19.84 3.87 -2.97
CA PHE A 27 18.89 4.87 -2.50
C PHE A 27 18.35 5.62 -3.70
N PRO A 28 17.04 5.60 -3.97
CA PRO A 28 16.46 6.70 -4.70
C PRO A 28 16.83 7.97 -3.92
N VAL A 29 17.47 8.88 -4.57
CA VAL A 29 17.50 10.29 -4.18
C VAL A 29 16.04 10.66 -4.01
N ASP A 30 15.66 11.23 -2.88
CA ASP A 30 14.30 11.63 -2.49
C ASP A 30 13.27 11.41 -3.58
N GLY A 31 12.29 10.49 -3.37
CA GLY A 31 11.35 10.12 -4.43
C GLY A 31 10.90 11.38 -5.14
N ASP A 32 11.38 11.58 -6.35
CA ASP A 32 11.13 12.81 -7.10
C ASP A 32 9.72 12.72 -7.68
N GLN A 33 8.73 13.09 -6.87
CA GLN A 33 7.32 13.12 -7.30
C GLN A 33 7.08 14.04 -8.49
N THR A 34 8.08 14.86 -8.91
CA THR A 34 7.98 15.64 -10.15
C THR A 34 7.87 14.75 -11.39
N THR A 35 8.19 13.45 -11.28
CA THR A 35 7.94 12.44 -12.31
C THR A 35 6.46 12.10 -12.50
N LEU A 36 5.63 12.35 -11.46
CA LEU A 36 4.19 12.15 -11.53
C LEU A 36 3.49 13.34 -12.21
N PRO A 37 2.30 13.14 -12.80
CA PRO A 37 1.53 14.24 -13.37
C PRO A 37 1.27 15.34 -12.33
N PRO A 38 1.37 16.64 -12.70
CA PRO A 38 1.01 17.72 -11.79
C PRO A 38 -0.41 17.56 -11.24
N LYS A 39 -0.62 17.85 -9.97
CA LYS A 39 -1.87 17.66 -9.20
C LYS A 39 -2.17 16.19 -8.86
N THR A 40 -1.16 15.32 -8.89
CA THR A 40 -1.26 14.00 -8.24
C THR A 40 -1.46 14.20 -6.74
N GLU A 41 -2.39 13.41 -6.17
CA GLU A 41 -2.67 13.37 -4.75
C GLU A 41 -2.49 11.92 -4.27
N LEU A 42 -1.49 11.67 -3.45
CA LEU A 42 -1.18 10.34 -2.92
C LEU A 42 -1.75 10.11 -1.52
N ASN A 43 -2.26 11.18 -0.86
CA ASN A 43 -2.81 11.15 0.50
C ASN A 43 -1.76 10.77 1.57
N GLU A 44 -0.50 11.10 1.34
CA GLU A 44 0.61 10.78 2.25
C GLU A 44 0.60 11.64 3.52
N ASP A 45 -0.08 12.80 3.47
CA ASP A 45 -0.20 13.76 4.57
C ASP A 45 -1.34 13.44 5.56
N ALA A 46 -2.04 12.32 5.37
CA ALA A 46 -3.15 11.94 6.24
C ALA A 46 -2.67 11.63 7.68
N LEU A 47 -3.22 12.36 8.68
CA LEU A 47 -2.92 12.13 10.10
C LEU A 47 -3.54 10.86 10.67
N ASP A 48 -4.65 10.40 10.07
CA ASP A 48 -5.29 9.15 10.45
C ASP A 48 -5.13 8.16 9.29
N LYS A 49 -4.49 7.04 9.57
CA LYS A 49 -4.29 5.94 8.62
C LYS A 49 -5.22 4.78 8.93
N PRO A 50 -5.64 3.99 7.93
CA PRO A 50 -6.33 2.74 8.18
C PRO A 50 -5.53 1.85 9.14
N ARG A 51 -6.20 1.27 10.13
CA ARG A 51 -5.55 0.35 11.06
C ARG A 51 -5.25 -0.97 10.38
N GLU A 52 -4.03 -1.47 10.54
CA GLU A 52 -3.69 -2.84 10.18
C GLU A 52 -4.19 -3.86 11.20
N VAL A 53 -4.68 -5.00 10.72
CA VAL A 53 -5.04 -6.15 11.55
C VAL A 53 -4.43 -7.38 10.90
N PHE A 54 -3.66 -8.14 11.66
CA PHE A 54 -2.97 -9.33 11.16
C PHE A 54 -3.49 -10.60 11.82
N HIS A 55 -3.67 -11.63 11.02
CA HIS A 55 -4.04 -12.94 11.53
C HIS A 55 -2.94 -13.52 12.46
N SER A 56 -1.69 -13.28 12.14
CA SER A 56 -0.53 -13.73 12.93
C SER A 56 -0.46 -13.10 14.33
N GLU A 57 -1.13 -11.98 14.59
CA GLU A 57 -1.22 -11.41 15.94
C GLU A 57 -1.87 -12.38 16.92
N LEU A 58 -2.82 -13.19 16.45
CA LEU A 58 -3.46 -14.25 17.26
C LEU A 58 -2.49 -15.39 17.58
N ALA A 59 -1.43 -15.55 16.81
CA ALA A 59 -0.41 -16.58 16.96
C ALA A 59 0.89 -16.08 17.64
N GLY A 60 0.92 -14.84 18.11
CA GLY A 60 2.05 -14.25 18.84
C GLY A 60 3.00 -13.37 18.00
N GLY A 61 2.62 -12.98 16.80
CA GLY A 61 3.31 -11.99 15.99
C GLY A 61 3.70 -12.44 14.59
N LYS A 62 4.15 -11.49 13.77
CA LYS A 62 4.56 -11.70 12.37
C LYS A 62 5.78 -12.62 12.26
N SER A 63 5.72 -13.60 11.37
CA SER A 63 6.90 -14.43 11.00
C SER A 63 7.93 -13.62 10.22
N TYR A 64 9.14 -14.19 10.05
CA TYR A 64 10.16 -13.60 9.18
C TYR A 64 9.63 -13.35 7.75
N MET A 65 8.92 -14.32 7.18
CA MET A 65 8.34 -14.20 5.83
C MET A 65 7.31 -13.07 5.74
N ILE A 66 6.46 -12.89 6.76
CA ILE A 66 5.47 -11.81 6.79
C ILE A 66 6.18 -10.46 6.93
N ASN A 67 7.20 -10.34 7.79
CA ASN A 67 7.98 -9.10 7.91
C ASN A 67 8.77 -8.77 6.63
N LEU A 68 9.32 -9.76 5.95
CA LEU A 68 9.96 -9.57 4.64
C LEU A 68 8.95 -9.13 3.58
N GLY A 69 7.75 -9.69 3.60
CA GLY A 69 6.67 -9.34 2.70
C GLY A 69 6.16 -7.91 2.92
N ASP A 70 6.01 -7.51 4.18
CA ASP A 70 5.66 -6.17 4.62
C ASP A 70 6.70 -5.15 4.12
N LEU A 71 7.98 -5.42 4.37
CA LEU A 71 9.09 -4.62 3.88
C LEU A 71 9.10 -4.51 2.35
N ALA A 72 8.89 -5.62 1.63
CA ALA A 72 8.87 -5.63 0.17
C ALA A 72 7.62 -4.91 -0.40
N PHE A 73 6.49 -5.02 0.27
CA PHE A 73 5.24 -4.36 -0.11
C PHE A 73 5.35 -2.83 -0.03
N ASN A 74 6.10 -2.33 0.95
CA ASN A 74 6.37 -0.90 1.13
C ASN A 74 7.61 -0.40 0.39
N SER A 75 8.27 -1.25 -0.40
CA SER A 75 9.43 -0.86 -1.20
C SER A 75 9.06 -0.35 -2.59
N PRO A 76 9.34 0.92 -2.91
CA PRO A 76 9.22 1.42 -4.29
C PRO A 76 10.11 0.66 -5.28
N GLY A 77 11.23 0.09 -4.80
CA GLY A 77 12.15 -0.70 -5.60
C GLY A 77 11.53 -1.94 -6.23
N VAL A 78 10.51 -2.52 -5.59
CA VAL A 78 9.78 -3.70 -6.10
C VAL A 78 9.00 -3.37 -7.37
N LEU A 79 8.37 -2.20 -7.43
CA LEU A 79 7.65 -1.75 -8.62
C LEU A 79 8.57 -1.20 -9.71
N GLY A 80 9.79 -0.77 -9.35
CA GLY A 80 10.80 -0.31 -10.31
C GLY A 80 10.41 0.94 -11.12
N GLY A 81 11.17 1.23 -12.15
CA GLY A 81 10.84 2.26 -13.16
C GLY A 81 10.42 3.61 -12.59
N VAL A 82 9.35 4.16 -13.12
CA VAL A 82 8.76 5.45 -12.70
C VAL A 82 8.22 5.38 -11.28
N ALA A 83 7.63 4.22 -10.86
CA ALA A 83 7.14 4.06 -9.51
C ALA A 83 8.25 4.22 -8.47
N ARG A 84 9.42 3.59 -8.70
CA ARG A 84 10.61 3.75 -7.84
C ARG A 84 11.08 5.20 -7.78
N GLN A 85 11.16 5.88 -8.92
CA GLN A 85 11.60 7.28 -8.99
C GLN A 85 10.67 8.21 -8.22
N ALA A 86 9.37 7.92 -8.25
CA ALA A 86 8.34 8.71 -7.58
C ALA A 86 8.12 8.33 -6.10
N GLY A 87 8.79 7.30 -5.59
CA GLY A 87 8.55 6.79 -4.24
C GLY A 87 7.27 5.95 -4.10
N VAL A 88 6.64 5.55 -5.20
CA VAL A 88 5.37 4.81 -5.20
C VAL A 88 5.62 3.32 -4.94
N SER A 89 4.98 2.78 -3.93
CA SER A 89 4.99 1.36 -3.56
C SER A 89 3.57 0.76 -3.59
N CYS A 90 3.44 -0.53 -3.28
CA CYS A 90 2.11 -1.13 -3.10
C CYS A 90 1.36 -0.45 -1.95
N GLY A 91 2.07 -0.08 -0.87
CA GLY A 91 1.53 0.65 0.29
C GLY A 91 0.96 2.02 -0.05
N THR A 92 1.46 2.71 -1.09
CA THR A 92 0.92 4.00 -1.53
C THR A 92 -0.55 3.88 -1.97
N CYS A 93 -0.90 2.82 -2.71
CA CYS A 93 -2.28 2.56 -3.13
C CYS A 93 -3.08 1.78 -2.07
N HIS A 94 -2.43 0.86 -1.36
CA HIS A 94 -3.05 -0.03 -0.37
C HIS A 94 -2.57 0.31 1.04
N VAL A 95 -2.88 1.53 1.50
CA VAL A 95 -2.43 2.06 2.80
C VAL A 95 -2.85 1.11 3.93
N ASN A 96 -1.88 0.50 4.60
CA ASN A 96 -2.12 -0.46 5.70
C ASN A 96 -3.14 -1.56 5.30
N GLY A 97 -3.06 -2.04 4.04
CA GLY A 97 -3.97 -3.05 3.50
C GLY A 97 -5.38 -2.57 3.17
N ALA A 98 -5.73 -1.31 3.39
CA ALA A 98 -6.97 -0.71 2.90
C ALA A 98 -6.77 -0.05 1.52
N GLY A 99 -7.85 0.19 0.79
CA GLY A 99 -7.78 1.00 -0.42
C GLY A 99 -7.58 2.48 -0.10
N ASN A 100 -6.81 3.19 -0.91
CA ASN A 100 -6.62 4.64 -0.77
C ASN A 100 -7.73 5.41 -1.49
N ALA A 101 -8.80 5.74 -0.77
CA ALA A 101 -9.99 6.41 -1.33
C ALA A 101 -9.74 7.86 -1.81
N LYS A 102 -8.61 8.45 -1.44
CA LYS A 102 -8.26 9.83 -1.82
C LYS A 102 -7.20 9.91 -2.91
N LEU A 103 -6.52 8.82 -3.23
CA LEU A 103 -5.53 8.79 -4.29
C LEU A 103 -6.15 9.28 -5.60
N PHE A 104 -5.50 10.25 -6.21
CA PHE A 104 -5.88 10.76 -7.53
C PHE A 104 -4.64 11.08 -8.34
N MET A 105 -4.56 10.52 -9.54
CA MET A 105 -3.46 10.78 -10.46
C MET A 105 -4.02 11.16 -11.82
N PRO A 106 -3.83 12.43 -12.26
CA PRO A 106 -4.33 12.88 -13.56
C PRO A 106 -3.90 11.96 -14.70
N LYS A 107 -4.82 11.66 -15.62
CA LYS A 107 -4.67 10.72 -16.75
C LYS A 107 -4.67 9.23 -16.39
N MET A 108 -4.63 8.87 -15.10
CA MET A 108 -4.72 7.51 -14.60
C MET A 108 -5.99 7.31 -13.75
N SER A 109 -6.58 8.41 -13.28
CA SER A 109 -7.79 8.41 -12.45
C SER A 109 -8.87 9.25 -13.12
N THR A 110 -10.13 8.80 -13.02
CA THR A 110 -11.31 9.61 -13.37
C THR A 110 -11.92 10.29 -12.15
N ARG A 111 -11.61 9.79 -10.96
CA ARG A 111 -12.04 10.30 -9.66
C ARG A 111 -11.07 9.83 -8.56
N PRO A 112 -11.09 10.44 -7.35
CA PRO A 112 -10.35 9.91 -6.21
C PRO A 112 -10.73 8.46 -5.90
N GLY A 113 -9.75 7.64 -5.53
CA GLY A 113 -9.92 6.24 -5.15
C GLY A 113 -9.96 5.24 -6.31
N ASN A 114 -9.78 5.69 -7.56
CA ASN A 114 -9.60 4.76 -8.68
C ASN A 114 -8.30 5.06 -9.46
N PHE A 115 -7.81 4.04 -10.14
CA PHE A 115 -6.54 4.08 -10.83
C PHE A 115 -6.53 3.10 -12.02
N ASP A 116 -6.02 3.56 -13.16
CA ASP A 116 -5.85 2.74 -14.36
C ASP A 116 -4.48 2.09 -14.38
N THR A 117 -4.42 0.78 -14.12
CA THR A 117 -3.18 -0.01 -14.12
C THR A 117 -2.70 -0.36 -15.53
N THR A 118 -3.50 -0.11 -16.55
CA THR A 118 -3.15 -0.31 -17.96
C THR A 118 -2.78 0.99 -18.68
N GLY A 119 -2.68 2.09 -17.94
CA GLY A 119 -2.26 3.37 -18.48
C GLY A 119 -0.74 3.47 -18.72
N PRO A 120 -0.29 4.39 -19.60
CA PRO A 120 1.08 4.42 -20.10
C PRO A 120 2.12 4.94 -19.09
N LEU A 121 1.70 5.48 -17.94
CA LEU A 121 2.62 6.19 -17.04
C LEU A 121 3.68 5.26 -16.46
N PHE A 122 3.28 4.12 -15.92
CA PHE A 122 4.21 3.17 -15.29
C PHE A 122 4.72 2.12 -16.29
N ASN A 123 3.86 1.66 -17.19
CA ASN A 123 4.26 0.72 -18.22
C ASN A 123 3.67 1.09 -19.60
N PRO A 124 4.41 1.83 -20.43
CA PRO A 124 3.94 2.18 -21.78
C PRO A 124 3.58 0.98 -22.68
N LYS A 125 4.09 -0.22 -22.36
CA LYS A 125 3.76 -1.45 -23.10
C LYS A 125 2.41 -2.07 -22.69
N ALA A 126 1.92 -1.73 -21.52
CA ALA A 126 0.62 -2.18 -21.03
C ALA A 126 -0.53 -1.26 -21.49
N ASP A 127 -0.22 -0.10 -22.08
CA ASP A 127 -1.19 0.90 -22.52
C ASP A 127 -2.17 0.30 -23.56
N ASN A 128 -3.43 0.14 -23.14
CA ASN A 128 -4.52 -0.30 -23.99
C ASN A 128 -5.22 0.86 -24.71
N GLN A 129 -4.75 2.11 -24.52
CA GLN A 129 -5.28 3.36 -25.09
C GLN A 129 -6.72 3.68 -24.66
N VAL A 130 -7.20 3.05 -23.58
CA VAL A 130 -8.49 3.32 -22.97
C VAL A 130 -8.27 3.73 -21.54
N LEU A 131 -8.90 4.82 -21.10
CA LEU A 131 -8.88 5.22 -19.68
C LEU A 131 -10.03 4.49 -18.98
N ASP A 132 -9.74 3.36 -18.36
CA ASP A 132 -10.69 2.48 -17.67
C ASP A 132 -10.26 2.17 -16.22
N PRO A 133 -10.10 3.21 -15.38
CA PRO A 133 -9.60 3.05 -14.03
C PRO A 133 -10.53 2.18 -13.17
N VAL A 134 -9.91 1.32 -12.38
CA VAL A 134 -10.58 0.51 -11.39
C VAL A 134 -10.38 1.07 -9.99
N ARG A 135 -11.36 0.87 -9.11
CA ARG A 135 -11.26 1.24 -7.71
C ARG A 135 -10.06 0.53 -7.06
N ILE A 136 -9.34 1.22 -6.20
CA ILE A 136 -8.28 0.61 -5.39
C ILE A 136 -8.96 -0.27 -4.32
N PRO A 137 -8.84 -1.61 -4.38
CA PRO A 137 -9.53 -2.50 -3.46
C PRO A 137 -8.83 -2.58 -2.12
N SER A 138 -9.59 -2.87 -1.04
CA SER A 138 -9.01 -3.33 0.21
C SER A 138 -8.41 -4.74 0.04
N LEU A 139 -7.27 -4.98 0.68
CA LEU A 139 -6.60 -6.30 0.75
C LEU A 139 -7.02 -7.10 1.98
N ARG A 140 -7.84 -6.50 2.88
CA ARG A 140 -8.31 -7.17 4.09
C ARG A 140 -9.04 -8.45 3.75
N GLY A 141 -8.61 -9.54 4.37
CA GLY A 141 -9.19 -10.86 4.15
C GLY A 141 -8.87 -11.47 2.79
N ALA A 142 -7.86 -10.99 2.06
CA ALA A 142 -7.49 -11.48 0.72
C ALA A 142 -7.35 -13.01 0.67
N ARG A 143 -6.87 -13.66 1.75
CA ARG A 143 -6.77 -15.13 1.87
C ARG A 143 -8.07 -15.88 1.58
N TYR A 144 -9.21 -15.23 1.80
CA TYR A 144 -10.54 -15.82 1.64
C TYR A 144 -11.20 -15.45 0.32
N LEU A 145 -10.58 -14.60 -0.52
CA LEU A 145 -11.25 -13.91 -1.63
C LEU A 145 -10.79 -14.34 -3.03
N ALA A 146 -10.14 -15.50 -3.16
CA ALA A 146 -9.85 -16.04 -4.49
C ALA A 146 -11.17 -16.30 -5.27
N PRO A 147 -11.16 -16.19 -6.61
CA PRO A 147 -10.10 -15.72 -7.50
C PRO A 147 -9.90 -14.20 -7.42
N TYR A 148 -8.74 -13.70 -7.88
CA TYR A 148 -8.32 -12.31 -7.73
C TYR A 148 -8.55 -11.46 -8.99
N GLY A 149 -8.58 -10.14 -8.80
CA GLY A 149 -9.06 -9.16 -9.77
C GLY A 149 -10.55 -8.89 -9.61
N PHE A 150 -11.03 -7.75 -10.09
CA PHE A 150 -12.48 -7.42 -10.05
C PHE A 150 -13.31 -8.39 -10.90
N ASP A 151 -12.73 -8.90 -11.97
CA ASP A 151 -13.31 -9.91 -12.84
C ASP A 151 -12.97 -11.36 -12.40
N GLY A 152 -12.21 -11.55 -11.35
CA GLY A 152 -11.80 -12.88 -10.90
C GLY A 152 -10.93 -13.66 -11.90
N ARG A 153 -10.16 -12.94 -12.76
CA ARG A 153 -9.37 -13.55 -13.84
C ARG A 153 -8.21 -14.41 -13.37
N MET A 154 -7.73 -14.22 -12.13
CA MET A 154 -6.57 -14.94 -11.62
C MET A 154 -6.90 -15.81 -10.41
N PRO A 155 -6.73 -17.14 -10.50
CA PRO A 155 -7.01 -18.03 -9.38
C PRO A 155 -5.98 -17.95 -8.25
N SER A 156 -4.75 -17.51 -8.55
CA SER A 156 -3.62 -17.46 -7.64
C SER A 156 -3.27 -16.01 -7.27
N LEU A 157 -3.18 -15.70 -5.96
CA LEU A 157 -2.69 -14.40 -5.49
C LEU A 157 -1.24 -14.17 -5.91
N ARG A 158 -0.42 -15.22 -5.94
CA ARG A 158 0.98 -15.15 -6.35
C ARG A 158 1.11 -14.69 -7.80
N ASP A 159 0.33 -15.26 -8.70
CA ASP A 159 0.33 -14.88 -10.11
C ASP A 159 -0.24 -13.48 -10.31
N PHE A 160 -1.24 -13.10 -9.51
CA PHE A 160 -1.80 -11.74 -9.52
C PHE A 160 -0.76 -10.70 -9.10
N VAL A 161 -0.06 -10.92 -7.98
CA VAL A 161 1.00 -10.01 -7.49
C VAL A 161 2.15 -9.91 -8.49
N HIS A 162 2.59 -11.04 -9.06
CA HIS A 162 3.59 -11.06 -10.11
C HIS A 162 3.15 -10.22 -11.33
N ASN A 163 1.91 -10.39 -11.78
CA ASN A 163 1.34 -9.63 -12.89
C ASN A 163 1.36 -8.11 -12.62
N VAL A 164 0.98 -7.70 -11.40
CA VAL A 164 1.02 -6.28 -11.01
C VAL A 164 2.44 -5.74 -11.11
N ILE A 165 3.43 -6.43 -10.53
CA ILE A 165 4.82 -5.98 -10.52
C ILE A 165 5.37 -5.88 -11.95
N VAL A 166 5.28 -6.95 -12.72
CA VAL A 166 6.00 -7.09 -14.00
C VAL A 166 5.23 -6.47 -15.16
N ASN A 167 3.92 -6.73 -15.23
CA ASN A 167 3.13 -6.34 -16.40
C ASN A 167 2.45 -4.98 -16.24
N GLU A 168 1.98 -4.62 -15.04
CA GLU A 168 1.28 -3.34 -14.84
C GLU A 168 2.27 -2.20 -14.54
N PHE A 169 3.31 -2.44 -13.71
CA PHE A 169 4.29 -1.42 -13.32
C PHE A 169 5.63 -1.51 -14.06
N ALA A 170 5.85 -2.50 -14.93
CA ALA A 170 7.14 -2.76 -15.57
C ALA A 170 8.31 -2.92 -14.57
N GLY A 171 8.02 -3.42 -13.39
CA GLY A 171 9.01 -3.71 -12.36
C GLY A 171 9.94 -4.84 -12.73
N PRO A 172 11.07 -4.98 -12.02
CA PRO A 172 11.98 -6.10 -12.20
C PRO A 172 11.31 -7.42 -11.82
N GLU A 173 11.76 -8.52 -12.43
CA GLU A 173 11.31 -9.86 -12.04
C GLU A 173 11.64 -10.11 -10.57
N PRO A 174 10.64 -10.31 -9.68
CA PRO A 174 10.89 -10.53 -8.27
C PRO A 174 11.50 -11.92 -8.03
N SER A 175 12.41 -12.02 -7.07
CA SER A 175 12.87 -13.36 -6.65
C SER A 175 11.68 -14.19 -6.13
N PRO A 176 11.69 -15.52 -6.32
CA PRO A 176 10.62 -16.37 -5.79
C PRO A 176 10.36 -16.15 -4.29
N GLY A 177 11.43 -15.95 -3.50
CA GLY A 177 11.31 -15.69 -2.06
C GLY A 177 10.68 -14.35 -1.72
N THR A 178 11.02 -13.29 -2.45
CA THR A 178 10.41 -11.96 -2.29
C THR A 178 8.94 -12.00 -2.67
N LEU A 179 8.59 -12.65 -3.80
CA LEU A 179 7.21 -12.77 -4.24
C LEU A 179 6.36 -13.56 -3.24
N ASP A 180 6.87 -14.71 -2.75
CA ASP A 180 6.19 -15.53 -1.74
C ASP A 180 6.03 -14.77 -0.41
N ALA A 181 6.99 -13.92 -0.05
CA ALA A 181 6.91 -13.08 1.13
C ALA A 181 5.81 -12.01 1.00
N ILE A 182 5.72 -11.31 -0.13
CA ILE A 182 4.65 -10.33 -0.39
C ILE A 182 3.28 -11.02 -0.31
N VAL A 183 3.14 -12.21 -0.90
CA VAL A 183 1.91 -13.00 -0.82
C VAL A 183 1.56 -13.37 0.62
N ALA A 184 2.56 -13.82 1.41
CA ALA A 184 2.37 -14.16 2.81
C ALA A 184 1.90 -12.94 3.64
N TYR A 185 2.47 -11.76 3.39
CA TYR A 185 2.03 -10.52 4.03
C TYR A 185 0.59 -10.16 3.66
N ILE A 186 0.24 -10.12 2.36
CA ILE A 186 -1.12 -9.81 1.92
C ILE A 186 -2.14 -10.80 2.50
N GLN A 187 -1.80 -12.09 2.54
CA GLN A 187 -2.66 -13.11 3.14
C GLN A 187 -2.79 -12.99 4.65
N ASP A 188 -1.86 -12.34 5.32
CA ASP A 188 -1.91 -12.13 6.76
C ASP A 188 -2.78 -10.95 7.17
N ILE A 189 -3.02 -9.99 6.26
CA ILE A 189 -3.95 -8.87 6.49
C ILE A 189 -5.37 -9.41 6.64
N ASP A 190 -5.95 -9.24 7.84
CA ASP A 190 -7.28 -9.76 8.16
C ASP A 190 -8.34 -8.66 8.19
N PHE A 191 -9.59 -9.06 8.25
CA PHE A 191 -10.70 -8.14 8.44
C PHE A 191 -10.63 -7.47 9.81
N LEU A 192 -11.06 -6.21 9.87
CA LEU A 192 -11.37 -5.56 11.15
C LEU A 192 -12.43 -6.38 11.89
N PRO A 193 -12.27 -6.57 13.20
CA PRO A 193 -13.30 -7.23 14.00
C PRO A 193 -14.63 -6.49 13.91
N ASN A 194 -15.71 -7.23 13.66
CA ASN A 194 -17.07 -6.69 13.68
C ASN A 194 -17.89 -7.43 14.74
N PRO A 195 -18.18 -6.82 15.89
CA PRO A 195 -18.93 -7.44 16.97
C PRO A 195 -20.41 -7.65 16.63
N SER A 196 -20.92 -7.03 15.60
CA SER A 196 -22.29 -7.21 15.10
C SER A 196 -22.47 -8.46 14.25
N LEU A 197 -21.38 -9.14 13.87
CA LEU A 197 -21.41 -10.36 13.08
C LEU A 197 -21.09 -11.59 13.91
N GLY A 198 -22.03 -12.52 13.94
CA GLY A 198 -21.88 -13.84 14.54
C GLY A 198 -21.56 -14.95 13.54
N PRO A 199 -21.58 -16.20 13.99
CA PRO A 199 -21.37 -17.37 13.15
C PRO A 199 -22.31 -17.38 11.92
N GLY A 200 -21.77 -17.77 10.77
CA GLY A 200 -22.54 -17.81 9.52
C GLY A 200 -22.93 -16.43 8.96
N GLY A 201 -22.28 -15.34 9.41
CA GLY A 201 -22.52 -13.98 8.91
C GLY A 201 -23.88 -13.39 9.32
N ARG A 202 -24.53 -13.94 10.35
CA ARG A 202 -25.80 -13.41 10.89
C ARG A 202 -25.53 -12.25 11.84
N LEU A 203 -26.42 -11.24 11.84
CA LEU A 203 -26.34 -10.18 12.82
C LEU A 203 -26.61 -10.72 14.23
N VAL A 204 -25.82 -10.27 15.21
CA VAL A 204 -25.91 -10.65 16.62
C VAL A 204 -25.78 -9.42 17.54
N GLY A 205 -26.14 -9.58 18.81
CA GLY A 205 -25.99 -8.52 19.81
C GLY A 205 -27.13 -7.50 19.77
N LYS A 206 -26.80 -6.21 19.90
CA LYS A 206 -27.80 -5.13 19.92
C LYS A 206 -28.12 -4.72 18.48
N ILE A 207 -29.09 -5.37 17.88
CA ILE A 207 -29.57 -5.10 16.52
C ILE A 207 -30.83 -4.24 16.61
N ASN A 208 -30.88 -3.14 15.87
CA ASN A 208 -32.07 -2.31 15.78
C ASN A 208 -33.09 -2.90 14.79
N GLU A 209 -34.33 -2.38 14.79
CA GLU A 209 -35.41 -2.90 13.96
C GLU A 209 -35.16 -2.71 12.46
N SER A 210 -34.48 -1.64 12.05
CA SER A 210 -34.13 -1.39 10.63
C SER A 210 -33.12 -2.44 10.13
N GLU A 211 -32.07 -2.70 10.89
CA GLU A 211 -31.07 -3.73 10.59
C GLU A 211 -31.70 -5.12 10.48
N ARG A 212 -32.64 -5.45 11.39
CA ARG A 212 -33.35 -6.74 11.37
C ARG A 212 -34.22 -6.90 10.11
N ARG A 213 -34.97 -5.85 9.75
CA ARG A 213 -35.77 -5.87 8.52
C ARG A 213 -34.87 -5.91 7.29
N GLY A 214 -33.77 -5.17 7.29
CA GLY A 214 -32.76 -5.20 6.23
C GLY A 214 -32.14 -6.57 6.04
N GLU A 215 -31.80 -7.30 7.13
CA GLU A 215 -31.33 -8.67 7.07
C GLU A 215 -32.37 -9.59 6.43
N ALA A 216 -33.65 -9.45 6.81
CA ALA A 216 -34.72 -10.24 6.23
C ALA A 216 -34.92 -9.96 4.73
N LEU A 217 -34.83 -8.68 4.31
CA LEU A 217 -34.89 -8.29 2.89
C LEU A 217 -33.70 -8.82 2.11
N PHE A 218 -32.49 -8.78 2.67
CA PHE A 218 -31.29 -9.29 2.04
C PHE A 218 -31.34 -10.80 1.74
N MET A 219 -32.01 -11.56 2.60
CA MET A 219 -32.24 -13.01 2.45
C MET A 219 -33.43 -13.36 1.54
N LYS A 220 -34.29 -12.37 1.23
CA LYS A 220 -35.53 -12.61 0.49
C LYS A 220 -35.25 -12.88 -0.99
N PRO A 221 -35.88 -13.90 -1.60
CA PRO A 221 -35.84 -14.10 -3.05
C PRO A 221 -36.33 -12.89 -3.83
N PHE A 222 -35.73 -12.64 -5.00
CA PHE A 222 -36.13 -11.57 -5.89
C PHE A 222 -37.53 -11.80 -6.48
N PRO A 223 -38.34 -10.75 -6.67
CA PRO A 223 -39.74 -10.91 -7.12
C PRO A 223 -39.88 -11.59 -8.47
N HIS A 224 -39.00 -11.27 -9.41
CA HIS A 224 -39.09 -11.75 -10.80
C HIS A 224 -38.20 -12.97 -11.10
N ASP A 225 -37.24 -13.27 -10.18
CA ASP A 225 -36.43 -14.49 -10.25
C ASP A 225 -36.16 -15.01 -8.82
N PRO A 226 -37.03 -15.91 -8.33
CA PRO A 226 -36.90 -16.49 -6.98
C PRO A 226 -35.65 -17.34 -6.76
N SER A 227 -34.87 -17.65 -7.82
CA SER A 227 -33.58 -18.31 -7.67
C SER A 227 -32.46 -17.33 -7.21
N LEU A 228 -32.71 -16.04 -7.32
CA LEU A 228 -31.78 -14.98 -6.92
C LEU A 228 -32.20 -14.33 -5.59
N SER A 229 -31.21 -13.85 -4.87
CA SER A 229 -31.36 -12.97 -3.71
C SER A 229 -30.04 -12.23 -3.49
N CYS A 230 -30.03 -11.16 -2.70
CA CYS A 230 -28.76 -10.53 -2.30
C CYS A 230 -27.83 -11.54 -1.63
N ALA A 231 -28.36 -12.37 -0.71
CA ALA A 231 -27.62 -13.40 0.00
C ALA A 231 -27.20 -14.60 -0.88
N GLY A 232 -27.79 -14.75 -2.07
CA GLY A 232 -27.39 -15.78 -3.02
C GLY A 232 -26.01 -15.55 -3.58
N CYS A 233 -25.72 -14.30 -4.00
CA CYS A 233 -24.42 -13.87 -4.45
C CYS A 233 -23.53 -13.48 -3.25
N HIS A 234 -24.00 -12.62 -2.36
CA HIS A 234 -23.28 -12.23 -1.14
C HIS A 234 -23.56 -13.22 0.00
N THR A 235 -23.06 -14.45 -0.14
CA THR A 235 -23.32 -15.58 0.80
C THR A 235 -22.74 -15.28 2.20
N PRO A 236 -23.58 -15.09 3.24
CA PRO A 236 -23.09 -14.64 4.56
C PRO A 236 -22.06 -15.59 5.19
N SER A 237 -22.25 -16.90 5.10
CA SER A 237 -21.32 -17.91 5.60
C SER A 237 -20.01 -18.01 4.80
N GLY A 238 -19.98 -17.46 3.57
CA GLY A 238 -18.83 -17.43 2.66
C GLY A 238 -18.15 -16.07 2.59
N VAL A 239 -17.98 -15.37 3.71
CA VAL A 239 -17.43 -14.01 3.80
C VAL A 239 -18.18 -12.98 2.94
N PHE A 240 -19.48 -13.19 2.73
CA PHE A 240 -20.35 -12.38 1.88
C PHE A 240 -19.91 -12.34 0.42
N SER A 241 -19.46 -13.47 -0.12
CA SER A 241 -19.13 -13.67 -1.53
C SER A 241 -19.40 -15.12 -1.91
N ASP A 242 -19.91 -15.34 -3.12
CA ASP A 242 -19.99 -16.67 -3.75
C ASP A 242 -18.76 -16.95 -4.64
N HIS A 243 -17.86 -15.97 -4.77
CA HIS A 243 -16.64 -16.02 -5.59
C HIS A 243 -16.90 -16.20 -7.10
N LEU A 244 -18.13 -16.01 -7.55
CA LEU A 244 -18.53 -16.15 -8.95
C LEU A 244 -18.64 -14.76 -9.62
N GLN A 245 -18.66 -14.77 -10.94
CA GLN A 245 -18.87 -13.58 -11.76
C GLN A 245 -20.36 -13.42 -12.09
N HIS A 246 -20.84 -12.18 -12.02
CA HIS A 246 -22.20 -11.82 -12.37
C HIS A 246 -22.23 -10.56 -13.21
N ASP A 247 -23.18 -10.50 -14.17
CA ASP A 247 -23.56 -9.25 -14.81
C ASP A 247 -24.62 -8.57 -13.93
N ILE A 248 -24.23 -7.46 -13.35
CA ILE A 248 -25.09 -6.63 -12.49
C ILE A 248 -25.41 -5.28 -13.14
N GLY A 249 -25.36 -5.20 -14.47
CA GLY A 249 -25.58 -3.95 -15.20
C GLY A 249 -24.49 -2.91 -15.03
N SER A 250 -23.27 -3.36 -14.71
CA SER A 250 -22.13 -2.46 -14.46
C SER A 250 -21.13 -2.38 -15.63
N GLY A 251 -21.41 -3.07 -16.74
CA GLY A 251 -20.62 -3.01 -17.96
C GLY A 251 -19.72 -4.24 -18.18
N GLY A 252 -19.98 -5.34 -17.49
CA GLY A 252 -19.25 -6.61 -17.66
C GLY A 252 -19.57 -7.63 -16.58
N LEU A 253 -18.88 -8.76 -16.66
CA LEU A 253 -18.92 -9.78 -15.63
C LEU A 253 -17.89 -9.49 -14.54
N PHE A 254 -18.34 -9.29 -13.31
CA PHE A 254 -17.50 -9.01 -12.17
C PHE A 254 -17.76 -9.97 -11.02
N LYS A 255 -16.69 -10.34 -10.35
CA LYS A 255 -16.77 -11.22 -9.18
C LYS A 255 -17.48 -10.51 -8.02
N THR A 256 -18.35 -11.24 -7.32
CA THR A 256 -19.02 -10.75 -6.11
C THR A 256 -17.97 -10.34 -5.06
N PRO A 257 -17.90 -9.05 -4.68
CA PRO A 257 -16.99 -8.60 -3.63
C PRO A 257 -17.55 -8.99 -2.25
N THR A 258 -16.66 -9.11 -1.26
CA THR A 258 -17.07 -9.22 0.13
C THR A 258 -17.78 -7.96 0.62
N LEU A 259 -18.76 -8.12 1.54
CA LEU A 259 -19.37 -7.00 2.26
C LEU A 259 -18.68 -6.73 3.61
N ARG A 260 -17.77 -7.58 4.07
CA ARG A 260 -17.04 -7.35 5.31
C ARG A 260 -16.15 -6.12 5.19
N ASN A 261 -16.24 -5.24 6.19
CA ASN A 261 -15.55 -3.94 6.24
C ASN A 261 -15.82 -3.04 5.02
N ALA A 262 -16.92 -3.28 4.28
CA ALA A 262 -17.25 -2.52 3.10
C ALA A 262 -17.62 -1.06 3.40
N ASP A 263 -18.00 -0.72 4.64
CA ASP A 263 -18.27 0.65 5.08
C ASP A 263 -17.03 1.57 4.95
N PHE A 264 -15.84 0.98 4.98
CA PHE A 264 -14.56 1.68 4.81
C PHE A 264 -13.98 1.59 3.38
N ASN A 265 -14.75 1.07 2.42
CA ASN A 265 -14.29 0.77 1.06
C ASN A 265 -14.95 1.62 -0.03
N ALA A 266 -15.59 2.74 0.32
CA ALA A 266 -16.05 3.69 -0.69
C ALA A 266 -14.86 4.27 -1.49
N PRO A 267 -15.05 4.58 -2.79
CA PRO A 267 -16.24 4.42 -3.61
C PRO A 267 -16.51 2.96 -4.00
N TYR A 268 -17.77 2.63 -4.31
CA TYR A 268 -18.23 1.26 -4.58
C TYR A 268 -18.26 0.93 -6.07
N PHE A 269 -18.38 -0.35 -6.41
CA PHE A 269 -18.25 -0.99 -7.71
C PHE A 269 -16.80 -1.04 -8.21
N HIS A 270 -16.57 -1.80 -9.30
CA HIS A 270 -15.22 -1.99 -9.83
C HIS A 270 -14.53 -0.69 -10.27
N ASP A 271 -15.29 0.29 -10.76
CA ASP A 271 -14.81 1.59 -11.23
C ASP A 271 -15.01 2.73 -10.21
N GLY A 272 -15.61 2.43 -9.05
CA GLY A 272 -15.87 3.40 -8.01
C GLY A 272 -17.02 4.37 -8.31
N ARG A 273 -17.99 3.99 -9.16
CA ARG A 273 -19.07 4.89 -9.61
C ARG A 273 -20.05 5.35 -8.55
N PHE A 274 -20.13 4.70 -7.40
CA PHE A 274 -21.06 5.03 -6.31
C PHE A 274 -20.32 5.40 -5.03
N ASP A 275 -20.81 6.45 -4.35
CA ASP A 275 -20.20 6.98 -3.14
C ASP A 275 -20.89 6.51 -1.85
N SER A 276 -22.11 5.92 -1.96
CA SER A 276 -22.89 5.49 -0.80
C SER A 276 -23.65 4.20 -1.05
N TYR A 277 -24.03 3.52 0.05
CA TYR A 277 -24.91 2.35 0.00
C TYR A 277 -26.30 2.67 -0.58
N ASP A 278 -26.81 3.91 -0.37
CA ASP A 278 -28.09 4.32 -0.98
C ASP A 278 -28.04 4.20 -2.50
N GLN A 279 -26.94 4.67 -3.11
CA GLN A 279 -26.74 4.57 -4.57
C GLN A 279 -26.59 3.11 -5.02
N VAL A 280 -25.88 2.29 -4.23
CA VAL A 280 -25.72 0.85 -4.50
C VAL A 280 -27.08 0.13 -4.44
N VAL A 281 -27.85 0.34 -3.36
CA VAL A 281 -29.17 -0.29 -3.19
C VAL A 281 -30.13 0.16 -4.32
N ALA A 282 -30.15 1.45 -4.67
CA ALA A 282 -30.97 1.96 -5.75
C ALA A 282 -30.56 1.40 -7.13
N HIS A 283 -29.27 1.11 -7.34
CA HIS A 283 -28.81 0.44 -8.56
C HIS A 283 -29.37 -0.99 -8.66
N PHE A 284 -29.23 -1.78 -7.59
CA PHE A 284 -29.74 -3.16 -7.56
C PHE A 284 -31.27 -3.22 -7.65
N ASP A 285 -31.98 -2.28 -6.99
CA ASP A 285 -33.44 -2.14 -7.12
C ASP A 285 -33.86 -1.98 -8.58
N ARG A 286 -33.17 -1.09 -9.31
CA ARG A 286 -33.45 -0.82 -10.73
C ARG A 286 -33.07 -1.99 -11.65
N VAL A 287 -31.88 -2.61 -11.43
CA VAL A 287 -31.36 -3.65 -12.32
C VAL A 287 -32.17 -4.94 -12.23
N PHE A 288 -32.61 -5.29 -11.01
CA PHE A 288 -33.36 -6.51 -10.76
C PHE A 288 -34.86 -6.29 -10.57
N ASP A 289 -35.35 -5.06 -10.78
CA ASP A 289 -36.76 -4.66 -10.62
C ASP A 289 -37.35 -5.19 -9.29
N LEU A 290 -36.65 -4.85 -8.19
CA LEU A 290 -36.99 -5.37 -6.86
C LEU A 290 -38.24 -4.74 -6.27
N GLY A 291 -38.61 -3.53 -6.73
CA GLY A 291 -39.78 -2.79 -6.26
C GLY A 291 -39.67 -2.37 -4.77
N LEU A 292 -38.48 -1.99 -4.32
CA LEU A 292 -38.21 -1.62 -2.94
C LEU A 292 -38.90 -0.30 -2.57
N SER A 293 -39.67 -0.30 -1.49
CA SER A 293 -40.14 0.97 -0.90
C SER A 293 -38.95 1.78 -0.35
N THR A 294 -39.16 3.07 -0.15
CA THR A 294 -38.14 3.94 0.51
C THR A 294 -37.75 3.41 1.89
N GLN A 295 -38.65 2.71 2.60
CA GLN A 295 -38.34 2.11 3.88
C GLN A 295 -37.47 0.87 3.70
N ASP A 296 -37.75 0.01 2.71
CA ASP A 296 -36.96 -1.18 2.42
C ASP A 296 -35.52 -0.80 2.03
N GLN A 297 -35.35 0.26 1.22
CA GLN A 297 -34.02 0.77 0.86
C GLN A 297 -33.24 1.23 2.10
N ARG A 298 -33.87 1.99 3.01
CA ARG A 298 -33.22 2.38 4.28
C ARG A 298 -32.88 1.20 5.17
N ASP A 299 -33.73 0.20 5.23
CA ASP A 299 -33.52 -1.00 6.02
C ASP A 299 -32.34 -1.83 5.46
N LEU A 300 -32.24 -1.97 4.14
CA LEU A 300 -31.09 -2.61 3.49
C LEU A 300 -29.80 -1.83 3.74
N VAL A 301 -29.81 -0.50 3.63
CA VAL A 301 -28.63 0.33 3.93
C VAL A 301 -28.21 0.15 5.40
N ALA A 302 -29.14 0.12 6.34
CA ALA A 302 -28.83 -0.13 7.75
C ALA A 302 -28.18 -1.51 7.96
N TYR A 303 -28.67 -2.54 7.28
CA TYR A 303 -28.07 -3.88 7.32
C TYR A 303 -26.67 -3.90 6.71
N LEU A 304 -26.48 -3.29 5.52
CA LEU A 304 -25.17 -3.23 4.87
C LEU A 304 -24.14 -2.49 5.71
N THR A 305 -24.53 -1.40 6.38
CA THR A 305 -23.68 -0.67 7.32
C THR A 305 -23.28 -1.56 8.49
N ALA A 306 -24.24 -2.28 9.11
CA ALA A 306 -23.95 -3.19 10.23
C ALA A 306 -23.02 -4.35 9.83
N VAL A 307 -23.17 -4.90 8.62
CA VAL A 307 -22.29 -5.94 8.07
C VAL A 307 -20.93 -5.39 7.69
N GLY A 308 -20.91 -4.20 7.09
CA GLY A 308 -19.70 -3.53 6.58
C GLY A 308 -18.84 -2.88 7.64
N ASP A 309 -19.34 -2.74 8.86
CA ASP A 309 -18.66 -2.09 9.99
C ASP A 309 -17.42 -2.86 10.48
N GLY A 310 -16.66 -2.21 11.36
CA GLY A 310 -15.48 -2.78 12.03
C GLY A 310 -14.99 -1.88 13.14
N THR A 311 -14.41 -2.48 14.18
CA THR A 311 -13.91 -1.73 15.34
C THR A 311 -12.59 -1.04 15.07
N GLN A 312 -12.48 0.22 15.47
CA GLN A 312 -11.26 1.01 15.36
C GLN A 312 -10.66 0.98 13.94
N PRO A 313 -11.39 1.48 12.92
CA PRO A 313 -10.96 1.35 11.52
C PRO A 313 -9.72 2.20 11.19
N TYR A 314 -9.44 3.22 12.00
CA TYR A 314 -8.33 4.14 11.82
C TYR A 314 -7.50 4.24 13.10
N GLU A 315 -6.23 4.56 12.92
CA GLU A 315 -5.29 4.89 13.98
C GLU A 315 -4.58 6.20 13.65
N HIS A 316 -4.24 6.97 14.68
CA HIS A 316 -3.50 8.23 14.50
C HIS A 316 -2.05 7.91 14.17
N ASP A 317 -1.55 8.50 13.07
CA ASP A 317 -0.16 8.36 12.66
C ASP A 317 0.76 9.14 13.61
N GLY A 318 1.99 8.67 13.73
CA GLY A 318 2.96 9.31 14.59
C GLY A 318 4.31 8.61 14.60
N ALA A 319 5.33 9.34 15.02
CA ALA A 319 6.70 8.85 15.05
C ALA A 319 6.86 7.49 15.76
N SER A 320 6.05 7.20 16.77
CA SER A 320 6.10 5.92 17.48
C SER A 320 5.57 4.76 16.65
N ALA A 321 4.52 4.99 15.85
CA ALA A 321 3.96 3.99 14.94
C ALA A 321 4.96 3.68 13.81
N THR A 322 5.48 4.72 13.15
CA THR A 322 6.51 4.58 12.10
C THR A 322 7.77 3.88 12.63
N LEU A 323 8.26 4.24 13.83
CA LEU A 323 9.41 3.55 14.41
C LEU A 323 9.13 2.08 14.74
N LYS A 324 7.91 1.73 15.11
CA LYS A 324 7.51 0.34 15.36
C LYS A 324 7.58 -0.47 14.06
N GLU A 325 7.09 0.07 12.97
CA GLU A 325 7.15 -0.52 11.63
C GLU A 325 8.61 -0.70 11.17
N ILE A 326 9.41 0.36 11.21
CA ILE A 326 10.84 0.32 10.91
C ILE A 326 11.57 -0.74 11.73
N ASN A 327 11.21 -0.94 13.01
CA ASN A 327 11.79 -2.01 13.82
C ASN A 327 11.46 -3.41 13.32
N GLY A 328 10.27 -3.63 12.75
CA GLY A 328 9.89 -4.86 12.06
C GLY A 328 10.83 -5.13 10.86
N PHE A 329 11.02 -4.13 10.01
CA PHE A 329 11.94 -4.20 8.86
C PHE A 329 13.40 -4.41 9.30
N THR A 330 13.81 -3.77 10.38
CA THR A 330 15.14 -3.93 10.97
C THR A 330 15.42 -5.37 11.40
N ALA A 331 14.41 -6.13 11.82
CA ALA A 331 14.57 -7.54 12.16
C ALA A 331 14.93 -8.37 10.92
N VAL A 332 14.35 -8.08 9.76
CA VAL A 332 14.70 -8.71 8.47
C VAL A 332 16.15 -8.41 8.11
N LEU A 333 16.57 -7.15 8.19
CA LEU A 333 17.95 -6.73 7.95
C LEU A 333 18.93 -7.47 8.86
N GLY A 334 18.59 -7.63 10.15
CA GLY A 334 19.42 -8.35 11.12
C GLY A 334 19.60 -9.82 10.82
N ALA A 335 18.66 -10.48 10.18
CA ALA A 335 18.78 -11.86 9.72
C ALA A 335 19.58 -11.98 8.41
N ALA A 336 19.45 -11.02 7.51
CA ALA A 336 20.10 -11.04 6.20
C ALA A 336 21.61 -10.75 6.26
N ILE A 337 22.07 -9.89 7.17
CA ILE A 337 23.49 -9.51 7.30
C ILE A 337 24.40 -10.73 7.55
N PRO A 338 24.15 -11.59 8.56
CA PRO A 338 24.99 -12.77 8.80
C PRO A 338 24.97 -13.79 7.65
N ALA A 339 23.86 -13.85 6.92
CA ALA A 339 23.72 -14.70 5.74
C ALA A 339 24.49 -14.15 4.52
N GLY A 340 24.92 -12.89 4.55
CA GLY A 340 25.54 -12.22 3.41
C GLY A 340 24.58 -12.05 2.23
N ASP A 341 23.26 -12.03 2.49
CA ASP A 341 22.23 -11.91 1.47
C ASP A 341 22.14 -10.45 0.98
N LYS A 342 22.86 -10.20 -0.11
CA LYS A 342 23.00 -8.86 -0.68
C LYS A 342 21.67 -8.29 -1.16
N ASP A 343 20.80 -9.12 -1.71
CA ASP A 343 19.54 -8.67 -2.30
C ASP A 343 18.53 -8.26 -1.20
N ILE A 344 18.42 -9.08 -0.16
CA ILE A 344 17.54 -8.75 0.98
C ILE A 344 18.11 -7.57 1.77
N VAL A 345 19.43 -7.46 1.94
CA VAL A 345 20.04 -6.31 2.60
C VAL A 345 19.77 -5.03 1.81
N ALA A 346 20.00 -5.05 0.49
CA ALA A 346 19.74 -3.89 -0.36
C ALA A 346 18.26 -3.48 -0.32
N LEU A 347 17.33 -4.44 -0.42
CA LEU A 347 15.90 -4.21 -0.30
C LEU A 347 15.54 -3.59 1.05
N ALA A 348 16.05 -4.16 2.16
CA ALA A 348 15.76 -3.67 3.51
C ALA A 348 16.31 -2.26 3.73
N VAL A 349 17.53 -1.98 3.26
CA VAL A 349 18.16 -0.66 3.37
C VAL A 349 17.42 0.38 2.55
N ASP A 350 16.94 0.03 1.35
CA ASP A 350 16.14 0.91 0.49
C ASP A 350 14.82 1.27 1.18
N THR A 351 14.05 0.29 1.64
CA THR A 351 12.76 0.50 2.29
C THR A 351 12.90 1.27 3.60
N ILE A 352 13.76 0.81 4.53
CA ILE A 352 13.98 1.48 5.82
C ILE A 352 14.49 2.92 5.59
N GLY A 353 15.38 3.10 4.62
CA GLY A 353 15.90 4.42 4.26
C GLY A 353 14.81 5.35 3.74
N ASN A 354 13.82 4.84 3.00
CA ASN A 354 12.66 5.61 2.55
C ASN A 354 11.79 6.05 3.72
N GLU A 355 11.41 5.11 4.59
CA GLU A 355 10.62 5.40 5.80
C GLU A 355 11.29 6.45 6.71
N LEU A 356 12.60 6.33 6.91
CA LEU A 356 13.36 7.32 7.71
C LEU A 356 13.40 8.71 7.06
N ARG A 357 13.37 8.80 5.73
CA ARG A 357 13.30 10.09 5.02
C ARG A 357 11.92 10.70 5.14
N GLU A 358 10.85 9.92 4.91
CA GLU A 358 9.48 10.37 5.10
C GLU A 358 9.26 10.84 6.55
N LEU A 359 9.75 10.06 7.52
CA LEU A 359 9.74 10.48 8.94
C LEU A 359 10.52 11.77 9.15
N THR A 360 11.62 12.02 8.42
CA THR A 360 12.38 13.26 8.51
C THR A 360 11.58 14.47 8.05
N GLU A 361 10.72 14.32 7.04
CA GLU A 361 9.85 15.38 6.51
C GLU A 361 8.77 15.78 7.52
N GLN A 362 8.36 14.86 8.40
CA GLN A 362 7.44 15.18 9.49
C GLN A 362 8.00 16.21 10.51
N TYR A 363 9.28 16.53 10.43
CA TYR A 363 9.95 17.56 11.23
C TYR A 363 10.48 18.70 10.33
N PRO A 364 9.64 19.65 9.90
CA PRO A 364 9.96 20.63 8.86
C PRO A 364 11.23 21.44 9.14
N ASP A 365 12.02 21.68 8.08
CA ASP A 365 13.23 22.51 8.17
C ASP A 365 12.85 23.97 8.47
N HIS A 366 13.65 24.62 9.34
CA HIS A 366 13.44 26.00 9.74
C HIS A 366 13.49 27.02 8.59
N LYS A 367 14.11 26.68 7.47
CA LYS A 367 14.29 27.57 6.32
C LYS A 367 13.06 27.62 5.39
N ASN A 368 12.27 26.57 5.38
CA ASN A 368 11.18 26.39 4.40
C ASN A 368 9.83 26.07 5.07
N THR A 369 9.60 26.55 6.29
CA THR A 369 8.40 26.20 7.03
C THR A 369 7.71 27.40 7.65
N SER A 370 6.37 27.33 7.73
CA SER A 370 5.54 28.21 8.56
C SER A 370 5.55 27.83 10.05
N VAL A 371 6.20 26.70 10.41
CA VAL A 371 6.23 26.21 11.79
C VAL A 371 7.16 27.06 12.63
N THR A 372 6.63 27.67 13.67
CA THR A 372 7.37 28.51 14.61
C THR A 372 7.72 27.75 15.90
N GLY A 373 8.93 27.99 16.44
CA GLY A 373 9.39 27.34 17.66
C GLY A 373 10.01 25.95 17.44
N GLY A 374 10.64 25.41 18.47
CA GLY A 374 11.23 24.06 18.46
C GLY A 374 12.33 23.83 17.41
N GLU A 375 13.00 24.88 16.93
CA GLU A 375 13.99 24.77 15.86
C GLU A 375 15.12 23.81 16.22
N GLN A 376 15.70 23.96 17.42
CA GLN A 376 16.79 23.09 17.88
C GLN A 376 16.33 21.62 17.96
N GLN A 377 15.14 21.36 18.49
CA GLN A 377 14.59 20.03 18.64
C GLN A 377 14.36 19.38 17.27
N ARG A 378 13.76 20.11 16.31
CA ARG A 378 13.57 19.61 14.94
C ARG A 378 14.90 19.32 14.25
N VAL A 379 15.89 20.22 14.36
CA VAL A 379 17.23 20.00 13.79
C VAL A 379 17.87 18.75 14.36
N MET A 380 17.80 18.53 15.69
CA MET A 380 18.35 17.33 16.33
C MET A 380 17.63 16.06 15.86
N ALA A 381 16.30 16.08 15.78
CA ALA A 381 15.50 14.95 15.26
C ALA A 381 15.89 14.60 13.81
N ARG A 382 15.93 15.60 12.92
CA ARG A 382 16.33 15.42 11.51
C ARG A 382 17.77 14.90 11.38
N SER A 383 18.70 15.42 12.19
CA SER A 383 20.10 14.96 12.17
C SER A 383 20.20 13.49 12.57
N ALA A 384 19.50 13.09 13.65
CA ALA A 384 19.51 11.71 14.11
C ALA A 384 18.95 10.73 13.08
N LEU A 385 17.86 11.09 12.39
CA LEU A 385 17.28 10.28 11.31
C LEU A 385 18.25 10.17 10.12
N LYS A 386 18.90 11.26 9.72
CA LYS A 386 19.92 11.23 8.65
C LYS A 386 21.12 10.36 9.02
N ASP A 387 21.56 10.36 10.27
CA ASP A 387 22.65 9.52 10.74
C ASP A 387 22.29 8.02 10.66
N LEU A 388 21.02 7.67 10.91
CA LEU A 388 20.51 6.31 10.68
C LEU A 388 20.58 5.94 9.21
N VAL A 389 20.12 6.81 8.30
CA VAL A 389 20.20 6.57 6.85
C VAL A 389 21.65 6.36 6.39
N LEU A 390 22.58 7.18 6.88
CA LEU A 390 24.01 7.01 6.58
C LEU A 390 24.58 5.70 7.12
N THR A 391 24.11 5.25 8.29
CA THR A 391 24.50 3.95 8.87
C THR A 391 23.99 2.80 8.01
N LEU A 392 22.74 2.85 7.54
CA LEU A 392 22.18 1.85 6.61
C LEU A 392 22.99 1.74 5.31
N ARG A 393 23.41 2.88 4.74
CA ARG A 393 24.31 2.89 3.57
C ARG A 393 25.63 2.16 3.82
N ARG A 394 26.25 2.38 4.99
CA ARG A 394 27.47 1.65 5.34
C ARG A 394 27.24 0.17 5.46
N ILE A 395 26.10 -0.25 6.02
CA ILE A 395 25.70 -1.68 6.12
C ILE A 395 25.61 -2.30 4.72
N ASP A 396 24.85 -1.65 3.81
CA ASP A 396 24.67 -2.14 2.44
C ASP A 396 26.02 -2.28 1.71
N MET A 397 26.85 -1.24 1.75
CA MET A 397 28.18 -1.25 1.14
C MET A 397 29.06 -2.36 1.72
N ALA A 398 29.03 -2.54 3.05
CA ALA A 398 29.85 -3.56 3.73
C ALA A 398 29.43 -4.99 3.33
N VAL A 399 28.11 -5.27 3.25
CA VAL A 399 27.62 -6.57 2.81
C VAL A 399 27.91 -6.78 1.32
N ALA A 400 27.75 -5.74 0.49
CA ALA A 400 28.10 -5.80 -0.92
C ALA A 400 29.55 -6.18 -1.17
N ASP A 401 30.47 -5.70 -0.31
CA ASP A 401 31.90 -5.99 -0.36
C ASP A 401 32.30 -7.29 0.36
N GLY A 402 31.35 -8.02 0.95
CA GLY A 402 31.61 -9.23 1.72
C GLY A 402 32.14 -9.00 3.14
N ARG A 403 32.13 -7.74 3.62
CA ARG A 403 32.61 -7.34 4.97
C ARG A 403 31.46 -7.45 6.01
N THR A 404 30.91 -8.66 6.15
CA THR A 404 29.74 -8.91 7.00
C THR A 404 29.99 -8.57 8.49
N ALA A 405 31.22 -8.66 8.96
CA ALA A 405 31.58 -8.27 10.34
C ALA A 405 31.43 -6.75 10.57
N ASP A 406 31.85 -5.94 9.59
CA ASP A 406 31.69 -4.48 9.65
C ASP A 406 30.21 -4.10 9.60
N ALA A 407 29.44 -4.75 8.69
CA ALA A 407 28.01 -4.58 8.61
C ALA A 407 27.29 -4.93 9.93
N ALA A 408 27.71 -6.00 10.60
CA ALA A 408 27.15 -6.40 11.88
C ALA A 408 27.47 -5.39 13.00
N ALA A 409 28.64 -4.77 12.98
CA ALA A 409 29.01 -3.70 13.92
C ALA A 409 28.18 -2.44 13.70
N ASP A 410 28.03 -1.99 12.45
CA ASP A 410 27.16 -0.85 12.09
C ASP A 410 25.68 -1.13 12.42
N TYR A 411 25.19 -2.37 12.18
CA TYR A 411 23.84 -2.77 12.56
C TYR A 411 23.61 -2.73 14.08
N LYS A 412 24.58 -3.15 14.88
CA LYS A 412 24.50 -3.04 16.34
C LYS A 412 24.40 -1.58 16.78
N ASN A 413 25.17 -0.69 16.17
CA ASN A 413 25.10 0.76 16.44
C ASN A 413 23.76 1.35 16.04
N TYR A 414 23.26 0.99 14.84
CA TYR A 414 21.93 1.37 14.35
C TYR A 414 20.85 0.99 15.36
N ARG A 415 20.82 -0.26 15.81
CA ARG A 415 19.86 -0.75 16.80
C ARG A 415 19.95 -0.02 18.15
N TYR A 416 21.17 0.31 18.58
CA TYR A 416 21.37 1.08 19.81
C TYR A 416 20.74 2.48 19.71
N LEU A 417 20.94 3.17 18.59
CA LEU A 417 20.35 4.47 18.34
C LEU A 417 18.83 4.41 18.28
N MET A 418 18.28 3.41 17.58
CA MET A 418 16.84 3.18 17.44
C MET A 418 16.16 2.81 18.76
N ALA A 419 16.86 2.19 19.70
CA ALA A 419 16.26 1.74 20.96
C ALA A 419 16.04 2.88 21.97
N ALA A 420 16.84 3.98 21.93
CA ALA A 420 16.78 5.00 22.96
C ALA A 420 16.96 6.43 22.43
N ALA A 421 18.04 6.71 21.72
CA ALA A 421 18.39 8.10 21.36
C ALA A 421 17.39 8.71 20.37
N VAL A 422 17.07 8.02 19.29
CA VAL A 422 16.16 8.51 18.24
C VAL A 422 14.74 8.70 18.78
N PRO A 423 14.10 7.72 19.45
CA PRO A 423 12.76 7.92 20.02
C PRO A 423 12.67 9.12 20.97
N ALA A 424 13.70 9.34 21.81
CA ALA A 424 13.73 10.48 22.73
C ALA A 424 13.80 11.83 22.01
N LEU A 425 14.62 11.93 20.95
CA LEU A 425 14.74 13.14 20.14
C LEU A 425 13.45 13.45 19.38
N LEU A 426 12.82 12.43 18.79
CA LEU A 426 11.54 12.58 18.07
C LEU A 426 10.42 13.01 19.02
N ALA A 427 10.31 12.38 20.18
CA ALA A 427 9.35 12.76 21.22
C ALA A 427 9.57 14.21 21.70
N GLY A 428 10.82 14.63 21.87
CA GLY A 428 11.17 16.00 22.23
C GLY A 428 10.82 17.03 21.17
N ALA A 429 10.76 16.65 19.90
CA ALA A 429 10.41 17.51 18.77
C ALA A 429 8.92 17.41 18.36
N GLN A 430 8.16 16.46 18.90
CA GLN A 430 6.77 16.17 18.52
C GLN A 430 5.83 17.39 18.57
N PRO A 431 5.90 18.32 19.56
CA PRO A 431 5.02 19.49 19.58
C PRO A 431 5.12 20.38 18.34
N TRP A 432 6.23 20.31 17.60
CA TRP A 432 6.51 21.10 16.39
C TRP A 432 6.60 20.23 15.12
N SER A 433 6.18 18.99 15.17
CA SER A 433 6.12 18.09 14.02
C SER A 433 4.78 18.20 13.31
N LEU A 434 4.72 17.71 12.06
CA LEU A 434 3.47 17.60 11.29
C LEU A 434 2.52 16.54 11.86
N PHE A 435 2.97 15.67 12.75
CA PHE A 435 2.08 14.81 13.53
C PHE A 435 1.21 15.57 14.55
N ASN A 436 1.53 16.83 14.86
CA ASN A 436 0.67 17.68 15.64
C ASN A 436 -0.39 18.32 14.74
N PRO A 437 -1.71 18.06 14.92
CA PRO A 437 -2.76 18.55 14.03
C PRO A 437 -2.73 20.07 13.82
N ALA A 438 -2.47 20.84 14.87
CA ALA A 438 -2.42 22.31 14.76
C ALA A 438 -1.23 22.79 13.91
N VAL A 439 -0.09 22.10 13.97
CA VAL A 439 1.09 22.38 13.15
C VAL A 439 0.84 21.96 11.70
N HIS A 440 0.28 20.76 11.50
CA HIS A 440 -0.12 20.21 10.22
C HIS A 440 -1.04 21.16 9.47
N ASP A 441 -2.17 21.52 10.07
CA ASP A 441 -3.18 22.38 9.43
C ASP A 441 -2.61 23.75 9.04
N SER A 442 -1.80 24.35 9.92
CA SER A 442 -1.13 25.63 9.64
C SER A 442 -0.12 25.51 8.50
N HIS A 443 0.66 24.44 8.47
CA HIS A 443 1.67 24.20 7.44
C HIS A 443 1.04 24.03 6.06
N TYR A 444 0.05 23.14 5.92
CA TYR A 444 -0.63 22.89 4.65
C TYR A 444 -1.52 24.04 4.20
N ALA A 445 -2.10 24.83 5.12
CA ALA A 445 -2.79 26.07 4.77
C ALA A 445 -1.83 27.08 4.12
N ALA A 446 -0.63 27.24 4.67
CA ALA A 446 0.39 28.13 4.10
C ALA A 446 0.87 27.64 2.71
N LEU A 447 1.09 26.31 2.54
CA LEU A 447 1.45 25.74 1.23
C LEU A 447 0.37 25.99 0.17
N ARG A 448 -0.90 25.75 0.50
CA ARG A 448 -2.03 26.04 -0.41
C ARG A 448 -2.09 27.49 -0.84
N GLN A 449 -1.83 28.44 0.06
CA GLN A 449 -1.78 29.87 -0.28
C GLN A 449 -0.65 30.21 -1.26
N VAL A 450 0.56 29.63 -1.05
CA VAL A 450 1.70 29.83 -1.96
C VAL A 450 1.40 29.26 -3.34
N MET A 451 0.79 28.08 -3.43
CA MET A 451 0.41 27.48 -4.71
C MET A 451 -0.63 28.31 -5.45
N GLN A 452 -1.65 28.81 -4.76
CA GLN A 452 -2.69 29.68 -5.35
C GLN A 452 -2.10 31.01 -5.86
N SER A 453 -1.18 31.62 -5.11
CA SER A 453 -0.55 32.88 -5.52
C SER A 453 0.33 32.71 -6.77
N ARG A 454 0.99 31.56 -6.94
CA ARG A 454 1.79 31.26 -8.16
C ARG A 454 0.91 31.03 -9.39
N HIS A 455 -0.32 30.50 -9.21
CA HIS A 455 -1.26 30.32 -10.33
C HIS A 455 -1.96 31.62 -10.77
N MET A 456 -1.96 32.68 -9.95
CA MET A 456 -2.51 33.99 -10.32
C MET A 456 -1.47 34.91 -10.97
N SER A 457 -0.20 34.51 -11.05
CA SER A 457 0.89 35.28 -11.66
C SER A 457 1.28 34.78 -13.06
N HIS A 458 0.52 33.92 -13.66
CA HIS A 458 0.59 33.44 -15.04
C HIS A 458 -0.80 33.56 -15.68
#